data_b81801f8239afe3549aacfb5b41d6396
#
_entry.id   b81801f8239afe3549aacfb5b41d6396
#
_cell.length_a   1.000
_cell.length_b   1.000
_cell.length_c   1.000
_cell.angle_alpha   90.00
_cell.angle_beta   90.00
_cell.angle_gamma   90.00
#
_symmetry.space_group_name_H-M   'P 1'
#
loop_
_entity.id
_entity.type
_entity.pdbx_description
1 polymer ?
#
loop_
_entity_poly.entity_id
_entity_poly.type
_entity_poly.pdbx_seq_one_letter_code
_entity_poly.pdbx_strand_id
1 'polypeptide(L)'
;NKAEARLRNWESTYRSDSLTGLLNHAAFRNDMEMKLLAGDSIVMMIMMDVDRFKQYNDTYGHHNGDKYLVLVAQALLMSLRDEDYACRMGGDEFAAMLFFGKNIPDKAIRERAQQIFDKVNLTVKSAEGSSGISMGAVIAKTEVTFNQLYEESDNALYSAKEKGRGRIVVVGHGQKA
;
A
#
# COMPACT_ATOMS: atom_id res chain seq x y z
N ASN A 1 -18.42 24.42 -15.44
CA ASN A 1 -17.80 24.92 -16.67
C ASN A 1 -17.04 23.77 -17.37
N LYS A 2 -17.15 23.71 -18.73
CA LYS A 2 -16.54 22.62 -19.53
C LYS A 2 -15.00 22.58 -19.43
N ALA A 3 -14.39 23.75 -19.22
CA ALA A 3 -12.94 23.86 -19.00
C ALA A 3 -12.51 23.31 -17.65
N GLU A 4 -13.25 23.59 -16.60
CA GLU A 4 -13.01 23.04 -15.24
C GLU A 4 -13.21 21.53 -15.18
N ALA A 5 -14.21 21.01 -15.90
CA ALA A 5 -14.43 19.57 -16.01
C ALA A 5 -13.28 18.87 -16.75
N ARG A 6 -12.74 19.49 -17.80
CA ARG A 6 -11.56 18.98 -18.52
C ARG A 6 -10.31 19.03 -17.66
N LEU A 7 -10.12 20.12 -16.90
CA LEU A 7 -8.97 20.26 -16.02
C LEU A 7 -9.00 19.20 -14.89
N ARG A 8 -10.15 19.01 -14.22
CA ARG A 8 -10.33 17.96 -13.20
C ARG A 8 -10.10 16.56 -13.77
N ASN A 9 -10.60 16.30 -14.98
CA ASN A 9 -10.41 14.99 -15.63
C ASN A 9 -8.93 14.77 -16.01
N TRP A 10 -8.24 15.81 -16.46
CA TRP A 10 -6.80 15.75 -16.76
C TRP A 10 -5.97 15.53 -15.50
N GLU A 11 -6.24 16.28 -14.43
CA GLU A 11 -5.59 16.11 -13.12
C GLU A 11 -5.80 14.71 -12.56
N SER A 12 -7.04 14.20 -12.60
CA SER A 12 -7.36 12.83 -12.17
C SER A 12 -6.60 11.78 -12.97
N THR A 13 -6.57 11.91 -14.30
CA THR A 13 -5.86 10.97 -15.18
C THR A 13 -4.35 11.01 -14.96
N TYR A 14 -3.78 12.19 -14.69
CA TYR A 14 -2.34 12.35 -14.45
C TYR A 14 -1.91 11.81 -13.09
N ARG A 15 -2.80 11.78 -12.10
CA ARG A 15 -2.52 11.36 -10.72
C ARG A 15 -2.79 9.88 -10.45
N SER A 16 -3.54 9.22 -11.31
CA SER A 16 -3.99 7.85 -11.11
C SER A 16 -3.18 6.84 -11.93
N ASP A 17 -3.03 5.64 -11.39
CA ASP A 17 -2.59 4.46 -12.15
C ASP A 17 -3.70 4.04 -13.12
N SER A 18 -3.38 3.90 -14.39
CA SER A 18 -4.38 3.65 -15.45
C SER A 18 -5.04 2.29 -15.37
N LEU A 19 -4.39 1.29 -14.76
CA LEU A 19 -4.95 -0.06 -14.62
C LEU A 19 -5.86 -0.17 -13.40
N THR A 20 -5.42 0.36 -12.25
CA THR A 20 -6.06 0.10 -10.96
C THR A 20 -6.92 1.26 -10.46
N GLY A 21 -6.72 2.47 -10.99
CA GLY A 21 -7.39 3.69 -10.51
C GLY A 21 -6.88 4.24 -9.18
N LEU A 22 -5.94 3.55 -8.53
CA LEU A 22 -5.25 4.07 -7.34
C LEU A 22 -4.39 5.28 -7.70
N LEU A 23 -3.89 6.02 -6.69
CA LEU A 23 -2.84 7.00 -6.96
C LEU A 23 -1.65 6.32 -7.65
N ASN A 24 -1.03 7.01 -8.57
CA ASN A 24 0.28 6.59 -9.06
C ASN A 24 1.38 6.98 -8.05
N HIS A 25 2.58 6.42 -8.23
CA HIS A 25 3.70 6.65 -7.33
C HIS A 25 4.03 8.14 -7.13
N ALA A 26 4.08 8.92 -8.21
CA ALA A 26 4.44 10.34 -8.16
C ALA A 26 3.43 11.17 -7.37
N ALA A 27 2.13 10.97 -7.61
CA ALA A 27 1.07 11.66 -6.90
C ALA A 27 1.04 11.26 -5.41
N PHE A 28 1.17 9.97 -5.12
CA PHE A 28 1.22 9.46 -3.76
C PHE A 28 2.40 10.07 -2.99
N ARG A 29 3.60 10.06 -3.56
CA ARG A 29 4.78 10.64 -2.95
C ARG A 29 4.58 12.13 -2.63
N ASN A 30 4.14 12.92 -3.61
CA ASN A 30 3.92 14.35 -3.43
C ASN A 30 2.91 14.66 -2.32
N ASP A 31 1.78 13.94 -2.30
CA ASP A 31 0.75 14.13 -1.27
C ASP A 31 1.27 13.75 0.13
N MET A 32 2.03 12.65 0.22
CA MET A 32 2.56 12.19 1.50
C MET A 32 3.66 13.09 2.04
N GLU A 33 4.56 13.57 1.19
CA GLU A 33 5.57 14.56 1.59
C GLU A 33 4.92 15.82 2.19
N MET A 34 3.86 16.33 1.56
CA MET A 34 3.11 17.49 2.07
C MET A 34 2.41 17.19 3.41
N LYS A 35 1.81 16.02 3.57
CA LYS A 35 1.15 15.61 4.81
C LYS A 35 2.12 15.39 5.96
N LEU A 36 3.28 14.81 5.69
CA LEU A 36 4.32 14.58 6.71
C LEU A 36 4.86 15.90 7.29
N LEU A 37 4.89 16.98 6.51
CA LEU A 37 5.29 18.31 6.98
C LEU A 37 4.36 18.87 8.08
N ALA A 38 3.10 18.43 8.13
CA ALA A 38 2.15 18.86 9.16
C ALA A 38 2.47 18.33 10.57
N GLY A 39 3.19 17.20 10.69
CA GLY A 39 3.86 16.73 11.90
C GLY A 39 3.00 16.29 13.10
N ASP A 40 1.67 16.27 12.98
CA ASP A 40 0.74 16.13 14.11
C ASP A 40 0.14 14.73 14.31
N SER A 41 0.64 13.73 13.58
CA SER A 41 0.06 12.38 13.58
C SER A 41 1.12 11.31 13.79
N ILE A 42 0.69 10.15 14.31
CA ILE A 42 1.44 8.91 14.12
C ILE A 42 1.17 8.43 12.70
N VAL A 43 2.22 8.03 12.00
CA VAL A 43 2.13 7.61 10.60
C VAL A 43 2.47 6.14 10.49
N MET A 44 1.71 5.40 9.68
CA MET A 44 2.07 4.05 9.28
C MET A 44 2.13 3.99 7.75
N MET A 45 3.28 3.58 7.21
CA MET A 45 3.41 3.25 5.80
C MET A 45 3.46 1.73 5.63
N ILE A 46 2.69 1.24 4.68
CA ILE A 46 2.64 -0.17 4.28
C ILE A 46 3.17 -0.27 2.86
N MET A 47 4.10 -1.19 2.63
CA MET A 47 4.47 -1.70 1.32
C MET A 47 3.90 -3.10 1.15
N MET A 48 3.37 -3.41 -0.02
CA MET A 48 2.73 -4.69 -0.34
C MET A 48 3.16 -5.17 -1.71
N ASP A 49 3.32 -6.47 -1.85
CA ASP A 49 3.70 -7.13 -3.09
C ASP A 49 2.86 -8.41 -3.27
N VAL A 50 2.48 -8.69 -4.51
CA VAL A 50 1.73 -9.89 -4.86
C VAL A 50 2.66 -11.08 -4.95
N ASP A 51 2.47 -12.06 -4.08
CA ASP A 51 3.34 -13.23 -4.01
C ASP A 51 3.30 -14.04 -5.31
N ARG A 52 4.49 -14.30 -5.87
CA ARG A 52 4.68 -15.11 -7.09
C ARG A 52 3.90 -14.60 -8.32
N PHE A 53 3.72 -13.29 -8.45
CA PHE A 53 2.94 -12.70 -9.53
C PHE A 53 3.45 -13.08 -10.93
N LYS A 54 4.79 -13.18 -11.10
CA LYS A 54 5.37 -13.66 -12.36
C LYS A 54 4.87 -15.07 -12.73
N GLN A 55 4.85 -16.00 -11.77
CA GLN A 55 4.36 -17.36 -12.00
C GLN A 55 2.86 -17.35 -12.36
N TYR A 56 2.09 -16.46 -11.72
CA TYR A 56 0.69 -16.29 -12.08
C TYR A 56 0.53 -15.85 -13.54
N ASN A 57 1.28 -14.84 -13.99
CA ASN A 57 1.29 -14.39 -15.38
C ASN A 57 1.74 -15.49 -16.36
N ASP A 58 2.78 -16.23 -16.01
CA ASP A 58 3.29 -17.32 -16.85
C ASP A 58 2.23 -18.45 -17.02
N THR A 59 1.38 -18.67 -16.02
CA THR A 59 0.34 -19.71 -16.03
C THR A 59 -0.96 -19.22 -16.68
N TYR A 60 -1.43 -18.01 -16.33
CA TYR A 60 -2.75 -17.51 -16.69
C TYR A 60 -2.74 -16.40 -17.74
N GLY A 61 -1.57 -15.90 -18.12
CA GLY A 61 -1.37 -14.80 -19.07
C GLY A 61 -1.52 -13.40 -18.47
N HIS A 62 -0.93 -12.43 -19.14
CA HIS A 62 -0.89 -11.03 -18.67
C HIS A 62 -2.28 -10.40 -18.50
N HIS A 63 -3.24 -10.73 -19.35
CA HIS A 63 -4.62 -10.22 -19.24
C HIS A 63 -5.28 -10.64 -17.91
N ASN A 64 -5.08 -11.87 -17.48
CA ASN A 64 -5.56 -12.32 -16.17
C ASN A 64 -4.72 -11.75 -15.03
N GLY A 65 -3.42 -11.53 -15.24
CA GLY A 65 -2.57 -10.79 -14.32
C GLY A 65 -3.06 -9.37 -14.07
N ASP A 66 -3.48 -8.65 -15.11
CA ASP A 66 -4.05 -7.31 -14.98
C ASP A 66 -5.35 -7.34 -14.15
N LYS A 67 -6.25 -8.29 -14.40
CA LYS A 67 -7.46 -8.46 -13.58
C LYS A 67 -7.13 -8.80 -12.13
N TYR A 68 -6.09 -9.58 -11.92
CA TYR A 68 -5.62 -9.91 -10.57
C TYR A 68 -5.08 -8.68 -9.83
N LEU A 69 -4.31 -7.82 -10.51
CA LEU A 69 -3.86 -6.54 -9.94
C LEU A 69 -5.02 -5.60 -9.61
N VAL A 70 -6.06 -5.55 -10.43
CA VAL A 70 -7.28 -4.79 -10.14
C VAL A 70 -7.99 -5.34 -8.90
N LEU A 71 -8.10 -6.66 -8.75
CA LEU A 71 -8.65 -7.29 -7.54
C LEU A 71 -7.85 -6.91 -6.30
N VAL A 72 -6.51 -6.94 -6.37
CA VAL A 72 -5.61 -6.56 -5.26
C VAL A 72 -5.83 -5.09 -4.87
N ALA A 73 -5.90 -4.19 -5.86
CA ALA A 73 -6.17 -2.77 -5.63
C ALA A 73 -7.53 -2.53 -4.95
N GLN A 74 -8.57 -3.20 -5.40
CA GLN A 74 -9.90 -3.13 -4.79
C GLN A 74 -9.91 -3.67 -3.37
N ALA A 75 -9.26 -4.81 -3.12
CA ALA A 75 -9.14 -5.40 -1.79
C ALA A 75 -8.42 -4.44 -0.82
N LEU A 76 -7.34 -3.77 -1.29
CA LEU A 76 -6.63 -2.78 -0.50
C LEU A 76 -7.55 -1.58 -0.17
N LEU A 77 -8.19 -0.96 -1.16
CA LEU A 77 -9.12 0.16 -0.95
C LEU A 77 -10.24 -0.18 0.04
N MET A 78 -10.87 -1.34 -0.10
CA MET A 78 -11.94 -1.80 0.80
C MET A 78 -11.46 -2.08 2.23
N SER A 79 -10.16 -2.17 2.44
CA SER A 79 -9.54 -2.39 3.75
C SER A 79 -9.14 -1.09 4.43
N LEU A 80 -9.10 0.02 3.70
CA LEU A 80 -8.71 1.34 4.16
C LEU A 80 -9.93 2.20 4.52
N ARG A 81 -9.70 3.29 5.25
CA ARG A 81 -10.69 4.35 5.53
C ARG A 81 -10.61 5.40 4.43
N ASP A 82 -11.62 6.25 4.34
CA ASP A 82 -11.67 7.34 3.34
C ASP A 82 -10.50 8.34 3.49
N GLU A 83 -9.99 8.52 4.70
CA GLU A 83 -8.84 9.37 5.00
C GLU A 83 -7.47 8.73 4.77
N ASP A 84 -7.42 7.41 4.54
CA ASP A 84 -6.19 6.68 4.25
C ASP A 84 -5.83 6.80 2.76
N TYR A 85 -4.57 6.60 2.43
CA TYR A 85 -4.06 6.74 1.06
C TYR A 85 -3.54 5.41 0.55
N ALA A 86 -3.86 5.10 -0.70
CA ALA A 86 -3.35 3.91 -1.40
C ALA A 86 -2.81 4.28 -2.77
N CYS A 87 -1.73 3.61 -3.17
CA CYS A 87 -1.18 3.75 -4.50
C CYS A 87 -0.67 2.42 -5.07
N ARG A 88 -0.52 2.39 -6.38
CA ARG A 88 0.28 1.38 -7.06
C ARG A 88 1.67 1.97 -7.33
N MET A 89 2.69 1.34 -6.74
CA MET A 89 4.07 1.78 -6.88
C MET A 89 4.64 1.47 -8.26
N GLY A 90 4.20 0.37 -8.86
CA GLY A 90 4.57 -0.14 -10.17
C GLY A 90 4.50 -1.67 -10.19
N GLY A 91 4.36 -2.28 -11.36
CA GLY A 91 4.30 -3.74 -11.47
C GLY A 91 3.21 -4.36 -10.56
N ASP A 92 3.64 -5.18 -9.63
CA ASP A 92 2.82 -5.88 -8.64
C ASP A 92 2.98 -5.31 -7.20
N GLU A 93 3.58 -4.12 -7.08
CA GLU A 93 3.83 -3.44 -5.81
C GLU A 93 2.81 -2.34 -5.55
N PHE A 94 2.30 -2.31 -4.31
CA PHE A 94 1.33 -1.34 -3.81
C PHE A 94 1.82 -0.74 -2.50
N ALA A 95 1.32 0.45 -2.17
CA ALA A 95 1.57 1.07 -0.88
C ALA A 95 0.31 1.70 -0.31
N ALA A 96 0.29 1.85 1.01
CA ALA A 96 -0.72 2.62 1.72
C ALA A 96 -0.05 3.47 2.81
N MET A 97 -0.67 4.61 3.11
CA MET A 97 -0.26 5.43 4.24
C MET A 97 -1.48 5.82 5.07
N LEU A 98 -1.36 5.56 6.36
CA LEU A 98 -2.39 5.79 7.36
C LEU A 98 -1.90 6.77 8.41
N PHE A 99 -2.79 7.64 8.86
CA PHE A 99 -2.51 8.65 9.88
C PHE A 99 -3.38 8.39 11.11
N PHE A 100 -2.76 8.46 12.31
CA PHE A 100 -3.41 8.20 13.58
C PHE A 100 -3.19 9.37 14.54
N GLY A 101 -4.13 9.62 15.42
CA GLY A 101 -3.96 10.57 16.51
C GLY A 101 -2.83 10.15 17.46
N LYS A 102 -2.12 11.13 18.04
CA LYS A 102 -0.96 10.89 18.92
C LYS A 102 -1.24 10.00 20.14
N ASN A 103 -2.51 9.91 20.56
CA ASN A 103 -2.93 9.15 21.73
C ASN A 103 -3.30 7.69 21.42
N ILE A 104 -3.22 7.27 20.16
CA ILE A 104 -3.56 5.90 19.78
C ILE A 104 -2.45 4.94 20.25
N PRO A 105 -2.78 3.88 21.00
CA PRO A 105 -1.79 2.91 21.49
C PRO A 105 -1.10 2.19 20.33
N ASP A 106 0.18 1.90 20.45
CA ASP A 106 0.97 1.15 19.45
C ASP A 106 0.33 -0.19 19.09
N LYS A 107 -0.19 -0.88 20.10
CA LYS A 107 -0.90 -2.15 19.90
C LYS A 107 -2.08 -2.02 18.93
N ALA A 108 -2.89 -0.97 19.08
CA ALA A 108 -4.05 -0.75 18.20
C ALA A 108 -3.62 -0.46 16.74
N ILE A 109 -2.50 0.25 16.54
CA ILE A 109 -1.95 0.52 15.22
C ILE A 109 -1.43 -0.77 14.57
N ARG A 110 -0.72 -1.61 15.32
CA ARG A 110 -0.25 -2.93 14.85
C ARG A 110 -1.40 -3.88 14.55
N GLU A 111 -2.43 -3.90 15.38
CA GLU A 111 -3.66 -4.68 15.13
C GLU A 111 -4.35 -4.20 13.86
N ARG A 112 -4.36 -2.88 13.59
CA ARG A 112 -4.90 -2.31 12.35
C ARG A 112 -4.11 -2.78 11.13
N ALA A 113 -2.79 -2.81 11.20
CA ALA A 113 -1.94 -3.35 10.14
C ALA A 113 -2.26 -4.82 9.85
N GLN A 114 -2.40 -5.64 10.89
CA GLN A 114 -2.76 -7.05 10.76
C GLN A 114 -4.16 -7.23 10.14
N GLN A 115 -5.14 -6.45 10.56
CA GLN A 115 -6.50 -6.49 9.99
C GLN A 115 -6.52 -6.15 8.49
N ILE A 116 -5.73 -5.17 8.07
CA ILE A 116 -5.59 -4.82 6.65
C ILE A 116 -5.00 -6.00 5.89
N PHE A 117 -3.90 -6.57 6.39
CA PHE A 117 -3.27 -7.74 5.78
C PHE A 117 -4.26 -8.90 5.65
N ASP A 118 -4.93 -9.28 6.74
CA ASP A 118 -5.84 -10.43 6.76
C ASP A 118 -6.98 -10.27 5.75
N LYS A 119 -7.59 -9.07 5.72
CA LYS A 119 -8.69 -8.77 4.81
C LYS A 119 -8.26 -8.78 3.34
N VAL A 120 -7.13 -8.14 3.02
CA VAL A 120 -6.61 -8.12 1.65
C VAL A 120 -6.19 -9.52 1.22
N ASN A 121 -5.43 -10.23 2.05
CA ASN A 121 -4.91 -11.55 1.73
C ASN A 121 -6.04 -12.58 1.56
N LEU A 122 -7.08 -12.52 2.37
CA LEU A 122 -8.26 -13.37 2.24
C LEU A 122 -8.97 -13.13 0.89
N THR A 123 -9.20 -11.87 0.54
CA THR A 123 -9.85 -11.50 -0.74
C THR A 123 -8.98 -11.93 -1.93
N VAL A 124 -7.70 -11.66 -1.88
CA VAL A 124 -6.74 -11.99 -2.95
C VAL A 124 -6.63 -13.49 -3.14
N LYS A 125 -6.58 -14.26 -2.05
CA LYS A 125 -6.54 -15.74 -2.09
C LYS A 125 -7.82 -16.40 -2.62
N SER A 126 -8.92 -15.69 -2.73
CA SER A 126 -10.12 -16.20 -3.37
C SER A 126 -10.00 -16.34 -4.89
N ALA A 127 -9.03 -15.65 -5.50
CA ALA A 127 -8.74 -15.82 -6.92
C ALA A 127 -8.02 -17.16 -7.18
N GLU A 128 -8.47 -17.88 -8.21
CA GLU A 128 -7.86 -19.15 -8.60
C GLU A 128 -6.37 -18.96 -8.94
N GLY A 129 -5.52 -19.83 -8.44
CA GLY A 129 -4.08 -19.81 -8.66
C GLY A 129 -3.32 -18.72 -7.87
N SER A 130 -4.01 -17.94 -7.05
CA SER A 130 -3.39 -16.91 -6.22
C SER A 130 -2.47 -17.51 -5.16
N SER A 131 -1.30 -16.91 -4.98
CA SER A 131 -0.39 -17.19 -3.86
C SER A 131 -0.58 -16.24 -2.67
N GLY A 132 -1.44 -15.22 -2.81
CA GLY A 132 -1.65 -14.20 -1.79
C GLY A 132 -0.68 -13.03 -1.90
N ILE A 133 -0.46 -12.35 -0.79
CA ILE A 133 0.35 -11.14 -0.70
C ILE A 133 1.33 -11.22 0.47
N SER A 134 2.40 -10.43 0.39
CA SER A 134 3.28 -10.11 1.52
C SER A 134 3.23 -8.61 1.80
N MET A 135 3.33 -8.22 3.08
CA MET A 135 3.33 -6.82 3.52
C MET A 135 4.49 -6.52 4.45
N GLY A 136 5.03 -5.31 4.33
CA GLY A 136 5.90 -4.69 5.30
C GLY A 136 5.31 -3.37 5.76
N ALA A 137 5.31 -3.08 7.05
CA ALA A 137 4.79 -1.84 7.60
C ALA A 137 5.79 -1.20 8.56
N VAL A 138 5.89 0.12 8.53
CA VAL A 138 6.65 0.94 9.48
C VAL A 138 5.73 1.93 10.18
N ILE A 139 5.89 2.06 11.50
CA ILE A 139 5.14 3.01 12.34
C ILE A 139 6.10 4.07 12.84
N ALA A 140 5.86 5.34 12.51
CA ALA A 140 6.63 6.48 12.98
C ALA A 140 5.78 7.37 13.91
N LYS A 141 6.32 7.66 15.10
CA LYS A 141 5.71 8.52 16.14
C LYS A 141 6.39 9.88 16.26
N THR A 142 7.48 10.05 15.53
CA THR A 142 8.31 11.26 15.48
C THR A 142 8.37 11.76 14.04
N GLU A 143 8.97 12.92 13.84
CA GLU A 143 9.23 13.44 12.50
C GLU A 143 10.01 12.43 11.68
N VAL A 144 9.54 12.23 10.45
CA VAL A 144 10.06 11.25 9.51
C VAL A 144 9.85 11.75 8.08
N THR A 145 10.78 11.42 7.20
CA THR A 145 10.65 11.72 5.76
C THR A 145 9.96 10.57 5.01
N PHE A 146 9.41 10.88 3.85
CA PHE A 146 8.85 9.85 2.95
C PHE A 146 9.91 8.79 2.60
N ASN A 147 11.15 9.20 2.31
CA ASN A 147 12.21 8.27 1.94
C ASN A 147 12.54 7.29 3.08
N GLN A 148 12.57 7.76 4.33
CA GLN A 148 12.79 6.88 5.49
C GLN A 148 11.65 5.87 5.64
N LEU A 149 10.40 6.31 5.56
CA LEU A 149 9.23 5.41 5.60
C LEU A 149 9.25 4.39 4.46
N TYR A 150 9.57 4.83 3.25
CA TYR A 150 9.67 3.97 2.08
C TYR A 150 10.73 2.88 2.29
N GLU A 151 11.97 3.27 2.63
CA GLU A 151 13.07 2.33 2.82
C GLU A 151 12.79 1.32 3.94
N GLU A 152 12.27 1.79 5.09
CA GLU A 152 11.99 0.92 6.23
C GLU A 152 10.81 -0.03 5.97
N SER A 153 9.76 0.42 5.29
CA SER A 153 8.63 -0.44 4.92
C SER A 153 9.01 -1.46 3.85
N ASP A 154 9.88 -1.10 2.90
CA ASP A 154 10.41 -2.01 1.89
C ASP A 154 11.32 -3.08 2.53
N ASN A 155 12.19 -2.71 3.47
CA ASN A 155 12.99 -3.65 4.26
C ASN A 155 12.10 -4.62 5.07
N ALA A 156 11.00 -4.13 5.66
CA ALA A 156 10.04 -4.97 6.35
C ALA A 156 9.32 -5.93 5.39
N LEU A 157 8.97 -5.48 4.18
CA LEU A 157 8.39 -6.33 3.13
C LEU A 157 9.39 -7.40 2.69
N TYR A 158 10.64 -7.03 2.49
CA TYR A 158 11.70 -7.99 2.17
C TYR A 158 11.82 -9.07 3.26
N SER A 159 11.82 -8.67 4.54
CA SER A 159 11.80 -9.60 5.67
C SER A 159 10.58 -10.54 5.66
N ALA A 160 9.39 -10.04 5.29
CA ALA A 160 8.20 -10.87 5.16
C ALA A 160 8.37 -11.93 4.05
N LYS A 161 8.98 -11.55 2.92
CA LYS A 161 9.28 -12.48 1.81
C LYS A 161 10.31 -13.54 2.22
N GLU A 162 11.39 -13.15 2.90
CA GLU A 162 12.43 -14.06 3.41
C GLU A 162 11.89 -15.08 4.42
N LYS A 163 10.99 -14.64 5.31
CA LYS A 163 10.34 -15.50 6.31
C LYS A 163 9.26 -16.44 5.73
N GLY A 164 9.15 -16.54 4.40
CA GLY A 164 8.30 -17.52 3.71
C GLY A 164 7.04 -16.93 3.06
N ARG A 165 6.95 -15.62 2.89
CA ARG A 165 5.82 -14.93 2.23
C ARG A 165 4.47 -15.10 2.96
N GLY A 166 3.38 -14.59 2.38
CA GLY A 166 2.04 -14.73 2.90
C GLY A 166 1.85 -14.17 4.31
N ARG A 167 2.56 -13.09 4.65
CA ARG A 167 2.57 -12.48 5.98
C ARG A 167 2.82 -10.99 5.97
N ILE A 168 2.58 -10.37 7.12
CA ILE A 168 2.99 -9.00 7.39
C ILE A 168 4.14 -8.96 8.41
N VAL A 169 5.10 -8.04 8.21
CA VAL A 169 6.11 -7.65 9.20
C VAL A 169 5.89 -6.20 9.54
N VAL A 170 5.75 -5.87 10.82
CA VAL A 170 5.52 -4.51 11.32
C VAL A 170 6.67 -4.09 12.22
N VAL A 171 7.33 -2.98 11.89
CA VAL A 171 8.44 -2.41 12.66
C VAL A 171 8.11 -0.99 13.13
N GLY A 172 8.77 -0.53 14.17
CA GLY A 172 8.81 0.90 14.54
C GLY A 172 9.90 1.61 13.76
N HIS A 173 9.73 2.90 13.51
CA HIS A 173 10.75 3.74 12.86
C HIS A 173 12.10 3.62 13.60
N GLY A 174 13.18 3.38 12.84
CA GLY A 174 14.52 3.14 13.36
C GLY A 174 14.77 1.74 13.92
N GLN A 175 13.79 0.82 13.87
CA GLN A 175 13.94 -0.58 14.27
C GLN A 175 14.25 -1.47 13.07
N LYS A 176 15.03 -2.54 13.30
CA LYS A 176 15.29 -3.56 12.26
C LYS A 176 14.11 -4.54 12.15
N ALA A 177 13.82 -4.97 10.92
CA ALA A 177 12.79 -5.95 10.59
C ALA A 177 13.21 -7.41 10.93
#